data_7436e1020468d2e92c6323cd4bade0f5
#
_entry.id   7436e1020468d2e92c6323cd4bade0f5
#
_cell.length_a   1.000
_cell.length_b   1.000
_cell.length_c   1.000
_cell.angle_alpha   90.00
_cell.angle_beta   90.00
_cell.angle_gamma   90.00
#
_symmetry.space_group_name_H-M   'P 1'
#
loop_
_entity.id
_entity.type
_entity.pdbx_description
1 polymer ?
#
loop_
_entity_poly.entity_id
_entity_poly.type
_entity_poly.pdbx_seq_one_letter_code
_entity_poly.pdbx_strand_id
1 'polypeptide(L)'
;IKKGFVGLYSCGPTVYWYQHIGNLRTYIFSDILKRALAYGGYKVKHVINVTDVGHLTSDADTGEDKMEKAASKEGKKAGEIANYYLRVFKEDLGKLNIIPPEKWPKATEHIKEQIEMIKKLEEKGFTYKTNDGVYFNTAKFKDYGRLAQLKKENIIAGKRVALGEKKHNTDFALWKFSEKPGLRQQEWPS
;
A
#
# COMPACT_ATOMS: atom_id res chain seq x y z
N ILE A 1 -14.67 -1.08 -20.50
CA ILE A 1 -13.31 -1.13 -21.10
C ILE A 1 -13.34 -0.26 -22.35
N LYS A 2 -12.44 0.72 -22.43
CA LYS A 2 -12.35 1.61 -23.60
C LYS A 2 -11.39 0.99 -24.61
N LYS A 3 -11.84 0.75 -25.86
CA LYS A 3 -11.02 0.17 -26.93
C LYS A 3 -9.74 1.01 -27.14
N GLY A 4 -8.59 0.36 -27.24
CA GLY A 4 -7.29 1.03 -27.43
C GLY A 4 -6.70 1.70 -26.18
N PHE A 5 -7.31 1.55 -24.99
CA PHE A 5 -6.79 2.06 -23.72
C PHE A 5 -6.50 0.96 -22.72
N VAL A 6 -5.38 1.07 -22.02
CA VAL A 6 -5.01 0.19 -20.90
C VAL A 6 -4.73 1.03 -19.67
N GLY A 7 -5.41 0.70 -18.57
CA GLY A 7 -5.04 1.19 -17.24
C GLY A 7 -4.01 0.26 -16.63
N LEU A 8 -2.86 0.78 -16.25
CA LEU A 8 -1.83 0.07 -15.51
C LEU A 8 -1.72 0.66 -14.11
N TYR A 9 -1.81 -0.19 -13.09
CA TYR A 9 -1.56 0.20 -11.70
C TYR A 9 -0.41 -0.64 -11.17
N SER A 10 0.60 0.02 -10.60
CA SER A 10 1.71 -0.64 -9.93
C SER A 10 1.77 -0.23 -8.48
N CYS A 11 2.09 -1.19 -7.60
CA CYS A 11 2.36 -0.88 -6.21
C CYS A 11 3.58 0.03 -6.11
N GLY A 12 3.45 1.12 -5.37
CA GLY A 12 4.46 2.15 -5.25
C GLY A 12 5.35 2.02 -4.03
N PRO A 13 6.27 2.96 -3.83
CA PRO A 13 7.23 2.92 -2.72
C PRO A 13 6.56 3.29 -1.40
N THR A 14 7.09 2.72 -0.31
CA THR A 14 6.94 3.29 1.03
C THR A 14 8.10 4.26 1.23
N VAL A 15 7.80 5.53 1.35
CA VAL A 15 8.78 6.62 1.22
C VAL A 15 9.42 7.03 2.55
N TYR A 16 9.91 6.07 3.31
CA TYR A 16 10.61 6.29 4.58
C TYR A 16 12.13 6.10 4.48
N TRP A 17 12.62 5.49 3.38
CA TRP A 17 14.02 5.18 3.15
C TRP A 17 14.30 5.00 1.67
N TYR A 18 15.59 4.89 1.31
CA TYR A 18 16.04 4.59 -0.05
C TYR A 18 15.51 3.25 -0.56
N GLN A 19 15.13 3.22 -1.83
CA GLN A 19 14.74 1.97 -2.47
C GLN A 19 16.00 1.20 -2.90
N HIS A 20 16.06 -0.08 -2.55
CA HIS A 20 17.16 -0.94 -3.00
C HIS A 20 16.83 -1.60 -4.35
N ILE A 21 17.83 -2.25 -4.96
CA ILE A 21 17.71 -2.84 -6.30
C ILE A 21 16.56 -3.84 -6.42
N GLY A 22 16.22 -4.58 -5.37
CA GLY A 22 15.09 -5.50 -5.35
C GLY A 22 13.74 -4.80 -5.52
N ASN A 23 13.57 -3.61 -4.93
CA ASN A 23 12.38 -2.77 -5.15
C ASN A 23 12.37 -2.20 -6.57
N LEU A 24 13.50 -1.66 -7.03
CA LEU A 24 13.63 -1.04 -8.35
C LEU A 24 13.35 -2.02 -9.49
N ARG A 25 13.68 -3.30 -9.33
CA ARG A 25 13.34 -4.35 -10.30
C ARG A 25 11.84 -4.40 -10.63
N THR A 26 10.97 -4.17 -9.64
CA THR A 26 9.51 -4.18 -9.86
C THR A 26 9.08 -3.05 -10.80
N TYR A 27 9.72 -1.88 -10.68
CA TYR A 27 9.43 -0.73 -11.53
C TYR A 27 9.96 -0.91 -12.95
N ILE A 28 11.13 -1.54 -13.11
CA ILE A 28 11.66 -1.94 -14.43
C ILE A 28 10.68 -2.90 -15.12
N PHE A 29 10.17 -3.90 -14.40
CA PHE A 29 9.18 -4.84 -14.94
C PHE A 29 7.91 -4.11 -15.41
N SER A 30 7.39 -3.19 -14.60
CA SER A 30 6.20 -2.38 -14.94
C SER A 30 6.46 -1.46 -16.14
N ASP A 31 7.66 -0.92 -16.28
CA ASP A 31 8.07 -0.09 -17.40
C ASP A 31 8.16 -0.90 -18.70
N ILE A 32 8.75 -2.08 -18.66
CA ILE A 32 8.79 -3.00 -19.81
C ILE A 32 7.37 -3.32 -20.27
N LEU A 33 6.45 -3.63 -19.36
CA LEU A 33 5.05 -3.86 -19.68
C LEU A 33 4.39 -2.63 -20.30
N LYS A 34 4.61 -1.42 -19.73
CA LYS A 34 4.10 -0.15 -20.28
C LYS A 34 4.59 0.06 -21.72
N ARG A 35 5.89 -0.16 -21.97
CA ARG A 35 6.50 -0.04 -23.30
C ARG A 35 5.96 -1.06 -24.28
N ALA A 36 5.82 -2.31 -23.88
CA ALA A 36 5.26 -3.38 -24.73
C ALA A 36 3.82 -3.08 -25.14
N LEU A 37 2.99 -2.64 -24.21
CA LEU A 37 1.62 -2.24 -24.50
C LEU A 37 1.55 -1.02 -25.45
N ALA A 38 2.40 -0.01 -25.22
CA ALA A 38 2.49 1.15 -26.09
C ALA A 38 2.97 0.79 -27.49
N TYR A 39 3.96 -0.10 -27.60
CA TYR A 39 4.43 -0.64 -28.88
C TYR A 39 3.33 -1.41 -29.62
N GLY A 40 2.45 -2.14 -28.90
CA GLY A 40 1.26 -2.78 -29.43
C GLY A 40 0.13 -1.82 -29.80
N GLY A 41 0.35 -0.50 -29.77
CA GLY A 41 -0.62 0.52 -30.19
C GLY A 41 -1.63 0.95 -29.12
N TYR A 42 -1.47 0.53 -27.87
CA TYR A 42 -2.35 0.93 -26.78
C TYR A 42 -1.93 2.26 -26.16
N LYS A 43 -2.90 3.08 -25.80
CA LYS A 43 -2.68 4.24 -24.91
C LYS A 43 -2.69 3.74 -23.47
N VAL A 44 -1.54 3.77 -22.81
CA VAL A 44 -1.38 3.29 -21.45
C VAL A 44 -1.49 4.45 -20.48
N LYS A 45 -2.41 4.34 -19.49
CA LYS A 45 -2.48 5.25 -18.34
C LYS A 45 -1.94 4.52 -17.13
N HIS A 46 -0.75 4.90 -16.69
CA HIS A 46 -0.06 4.27 -15.57
C HIS A 46 -0.22 5.09 -14.29
N VAL A 47 -0.53 4.44 -13.19
CA VAL A 47 -0.62 5.03 -11.85
C VAL A 47 0.27 4.23 -10.92
N ILE A 48 1.08 4.91 -10.12
CA ILE A 48 1.89 4.32 -9.06
C ILE A 48 1.55 5.05 -7.76
N ASN A 49 1.03 4.34 -6.75
CA ASN A 49 0.72 4.95 -5.46
C ASN A 49 1.99 5.30 -4.67
N VAL A 50 1.85 6.18 -3.71
CA VAL A 50 2.90 6.52 -2.74
C VAL A 50 2.37 6.22 -1.35
N THR A 51 3.03 5.31 -0.64
CA THR A 51 2.70 5.01 0.76
C THR A 51 3.51 5.94 1.66
N ASP A 52 2.87 7.02 2.07
CA ASP A 52 3.44 8.07 2.92
C ASP A 52 2.85 8.09 4.33
N VAL A 53 2.07 7.07 4.71
CA VAL A 53 1.46 6.86 6.02
C VAL A 53 1.09 5.39 6.25
N GLY A 54 1.00 4.98 7.50
CA GLY A 54 0.35 3.73 7.91
C GLY A 54 1.15 2.46 7.59
N HIS A 55 2.46 2.55 7.39
CA HIS A 55 3.29 1.37 7.15
C HIS A 55 4.06 0.99 8.42
N LEU A 56 3.59 -0.06 9.09
CA LEU A 56 4.16 -0.52 10.36
C LEU A 56 5.52 -1.22 10.15
N THR A 57 6.34 -1.24 11.20
CA THR A 57 7.72 -1.78 11.13
C THR A 57 7.77 -3.28 10.96
N SER A 58 6.74 -4.02 11.41
CA SER A 58 6.67 -5.46 11.25
C SER A 58 5.68 -5.87 10.16
N ASP A 59 5.96 -6.97 9.47
CA ASP A 59 5.02 -7.61 8.53
C ASP A 59 3.79 -8.21 9.25
N ALA A 60 3.79 -8.16 10.59
CA ALA A 60 2.70 -8.64 11.44
C ALA A 60 1.61 -7.58 11.73
N ASP A 61 1.62 -6.46 11.02
CA ASP A 61 0.76 -5.30 11.28
C ASP A 61 0.91 -4.74 12.72
N THR A 62 2.08 -4.90 13.34
CA THR A 62 2.43 -4.44 14.69
C THR A 62 3.67 -3.56 14.66
N GLY A 63 3.89 -2.77 15.72
CA GLY A 63 5.07 -1.91 15.89
C GLY A 63 4.83 -0.48 15.46
N GLU A 64 5.90 0.31 15.52
CA GLU A 64 5.89 1.73 15.17
C GLU A 64 5.68 1.95 13.67
N ASP A 65 5.09 3.07 13.31
CA ASP A 65 5.02 3.51 11.91
C ASP A 65 6.44 3.82 11.39
N LYS A 66 6.79 3.27 10.23
CA LYS A 66 8.11 3.46 9.61
C LYS A 66 8.42 4.91 9.31
N MET A 67 7.40 5.70 8.95
CA MET A 67 7.55 7.12 8.66
C MET A 67 7.86 7.91 9.93
N GLU A 68 7.15 7.63 11.02
CA GLU A 68 7.37 8.29 12.31
C GLU A 68 8.72 7.92 12.91
N LYS A 69 9.11 6.65 12.81
CA LYS A 69 10.42 6.20 13.25
C LYS A 69 11.56 6.88 12.47
N ALA A 70 11.43 7.00 11.15
CA ALA A 70 12.40 7.72 10.33
C ALA A 70 12.43 9.22 10.67
N ALA A 71 11.26 9.83 10.86
CA ALA A 71 11.12 11.24 11.23
C ALA A 71 11.78 11.54 12.59
N SER A 72 11.50 10.72 13.60
CA SER A 72 12.11 10.84 14.93
C SER A 72 13.64 10.71 14.88
N LYS A 73 14.15 9.73 14.12
CA LYS A 73 15.59 9.50 13.95
C LYS A 73 16.31 10.68 13.28
N GLU A 74 15.66 11.35 12.32
CA GLU A 74 16.24 12.47 11.58
C GLU A 74 15.85 13.84 12.16
N GLY A 75 15.05 13.91 13.23
CA GLY A 75 14.57 15.16 13.81
C GLY A 75 13.67 15.98 12.86
N LYS A 76 12.93 15.29 11.97
CA LYS A 76 12.08 15.88 10.93
C LYS A 76 10.62 15.46 11.11
N LYS A 77 9.70 16.12 10.39
CA LYS A 77 8.31 15.68 10.31
C LYS A 77 8.15 14.51 9.32
N ALA A 78 7.19 13.62 9.58
CA ALA A 78 6.91 12.47 8.70
C ALA A 78 6.68 12.88 7.23
N GLY A 79 5.94 13.98 6.99
CA GLY A 79 5.72 14.51 5.65
C GLY A 79 6.99 15.02 4.95
N GLU A 80 7.96 15.56 5.69
CA GLU A 80 9.25 16.01 5.13
C GLU A 80 10.09 14.80 4.70
N ILE A 81 10.13 13.76 5.52
CA ILE A 81 10.75 12.48 5.20
C ILE A 81 10.14 11.88 3.94
N ALA A 82 8.80 11.81 3.88
CA ALA A 82 8.09 11.27 2.72
C ALA A 82 8.44 12.02 1.43
N ASN A 83 8.43 13.35 1.48
CA ASN A 83 8.73 14.17 0.30
C ASN A 83 10.20 14.02 -0.15
N TYR A 84 11.13 13.94 0.80
CA TYR A 84 12.55 13.73 0.50
C TYR A 84 12.78 12.40 -0.22
N TYR A 85 12.34 11.28 0.37
CA TYR A 85 12.57 9.96 -0.22
C TYR A 85 11.76 9.72 -1.49
N LEU A 86 10.58 10.35 -1.63
CA LEU A 86 9.83 10.32 -2.89
C LEU A 86 10.61 11.02 -4.02
N ARG A 87 11.25 12.15 -3.72
CA ARG A 87 12.08 12.86 -4.71
C ARG A 87 13.27 12.01 -5.13
N VAL A 88 14.03 11.47 -4.17
CA VAL A 88 15.16 10.58 -4.45
C VAL A 88 14.73 9.37 -5.28
N PHE A 89 13.62 8.74 -4.92
CA PHE A 89 13.07 7.63 -5.67
C PHE A 89 12.77 7.99 -7.13
N LYS A 90 12.13 9.13 -7.38
CA LYS A 90 11.85 9.59 -8.75
C LYS A 90 13.13 9.87 -9.54
N GLU A 91 14.15 10.43 -8.90
CA GLU A 91 15.49 10.62 -9.51
C GLU A 91 16.12 9.29 -9.91
N ASP A 92 16.02 8.27 -9.05
CA ASP A 92 16.55 6.93 -9.32
C ASP A 92 15.81 6.23 -10.46
N LEU A 93 14.48 6.37 -10.54
CA LEU A 93 13.71 5.89 -11.69
C LEU A 93 14.15 6.58 -13.00
N GLY A 94 14.45 7.87 -12.95
CA GLY A 94 14.99 8.62 -14.09
C GLY A 94 16.34 8.09 -14.55
N LYS A 95 17.27 7.78 -13.62
CA LYS A 95 18.58 7.18 -13.93
C LYS A 95 18.43 5.79 -14.58
N LEU A 96 17.37 5.05 -14.25
CA LEU A 96 17.04 3.76 -14.85
C LEU A 96 16.26 3.89 -16.17
N ASN A 97 16.06 5.11 -16.69
CA ASN A 97 15.29 5.37 -17.91
C ASN A 97 13.84 4.83 -17.86
N ILE A 98 13.24 4.80 -16.67
CA ILE A 98 11.84 4.37 -16.46
C ILE A 98 10.91 5.51 -16.84
N ILE A 99 9.92 5.23 -17.69
CA ILE A 99 8.91 6.22 -18.10
C ILE A 99 8.01 6.52 -16.89
N PRO A 100 7.95 7.77 -16.40
CA PRO A 100 7.15 8.11 -15.25
C PRO A 100 5.66 7.77 -15.48
N PRO A 101 4.92 7.41 -14.42
CA PRO A 101 3.49 7.27 -14.49
C PRO A 101 2.82 8.65 -14.65
N GLU A 102 1.58 8.64 -15.11
CA GLU A 102 0.79 9.87 -15.26
C GLU A 102 0.34 10.44 -13.90
N LYS A 103 0.31 9.59 -12.84
CA LYS A 103 -0.08 10.03 -11.49
C LYS A 103 0.68 9.28 -10.40
N TRP A 104 0.95 10.01 -9.31
CA TRP A 104 1.56 9.55 -8.07
C TRP A 104 0.64 9.86 -6.88
N PRO A 105 -0.54 9.20 -6.73
CA PRO A 105 -1.42 9.48 -5.61
C PRO A 105 -0.76 9.06 -4.29
N LYS A 106 -0.73 9.98 -3.33
CA LYS A 106 -0.28 9.71 -1.96
C LYS A 106 -1.42 9.15 -1.12
N ALA A 107 -1.13 8.23 -0.20
CA ALA A 107 -2.13 7.68 0.69
C ALA A 107 -2.78 8.78 1.55
N THR A 108 -1.99 9.75 2.03
CA THR A 108 -2.49 10.89 2.82
C THR A 108 -3.44 11.82 2.07
N GLU A 109 -3.35 11.88 0.73
CA GLU A 109 -4.24 12.69 -0.11
C GLU A 109 -5.61 12.04 -0.34
N HIS A 110 -5.81 10.78 0.07
CA HIS A 110 -6.99 9.96 -0.19
C HIS A 110 -7.62 9.34 1.06
N ILE A 111 -7.39 9.94 2.23
CA ILE A 111 -7.91 9.44 3.51
C ILE A 111 -9.45 9.38 3.51
N LYS A 112 -10.10 10.42 2.99
CA LYS A 112 -11.56 10.48 2.93
C LYS A 112 -12.14 9.32 2.13
N GLU A 113 -11.60 9.07 0.94
CA GLU A 113 -12.03 7.99 0.07
C GLU A 113 -11.76 6.60 0.68
N GLN A 114 -10.66 6.46 1.42
CA GLN A 114 -10.35 5.23 2.16
C GLN A 114 -11.39 4.98 3.25
N ILE A 115 -11.69 5.98 4.07
CA ILE A 115 -12.72 5.88 5.13
C ILE A 115 -14.10 5.56 4.53
N GLU A 116 -14.51 6.23 3.45
CA GLU A 116 -15.76 5.98 2.77
C GLU A 116 -15.85 4.54 2.22
N MET A 117 -14.75 4.03 1.67
CA MET A 117 -14.68 2.64 1.19
C MET A 117 -14.82 1.64 2.33
N ILE A 118 -14.15 1.88 3.46
CA ILE A 118 -14.23 1.01 4.64
C ILE A 118 -15.65 0.99 5.18
N LYS A 119 -16.31 2.15 5.32
CA LYS A 119 -17.72 2.23 5.75
C LYS A 119 -18.65 1.42 4.84
N LYS A 120 -18.48 1.50 3.53
CA LYS A 120 -19.24 0.69 2.58
C LYS A 120 -18.99 -0.83 2.75
N LEU A 121 -17.77 -1.22 3.12
CA LEU A 121 -17.46 -2.62 3.43
C LEU A 121 -18.09 -3.07 4.75
N GLU A 122 -18.13 -2.18 5.75
CA GLU A 122 -18.82 -2.41 7.04
C GLU A 122 -20.33 -2.61 6.82
N GLU A 123 -20.99 -1.71 6.09
CA GLU A 123 -22.41 -1.80 5.74
C GLU A 123 -22.74 -3.12 5.04
N LYS A 124 -21.85 -3.62 4.19
CA LYS A 124 -21.99 -4.91 3.51
C LYS A 124 -21.59 -6.11 4.37
N GLY A 125 -21.14 -5.87 5.60
CA GLY A 125 -20.77 -6.90 6.56
C GLY A 125 -19.46 -7.64 6.25
N PHE A 126 -18.56 -7.07 5.44
CA PHE A 126 -17.27 -7.67 5.10
C PHE A 126 -16.15 -7.38 6.10
N THR A 127 -16.44 -6.60 7.14
CA THR A 127 -15.44 -6.20 8.13
C THR A 127 -15.80 -6.69 9.53
N TYR A 128 -14.85 -6.56 10.43
CA TYR A 128 -15.03 -6.66 11.87
C TYR A 128 -14.03 -5.76 12.59
N LYS A 129 -14.37 -5.34 13.81
CA LYS A 129 -13.52 -4.53 14.68
C LYS A 129 -12.78 -5.41 15.67
N THR A 130 -11.57 -5.00 16.01
CA THR A 130 -10.72 -5.51 17.08
C THR A 130 -10.27 -4.34 17.94
N ASN A 131 -9.51 -4.60 18.99
CA ASN A 131 -8.96 -3.53 19.84
C ASN A 131 -7.98 -2.62 19.09
N ASP A 132 -7.32 -3.15 18.05
CA ASP A 132 -6.26 -2.46 17.31
C ASP A 132 -6.67 -1.95 15.92
N GLY A 133 -7.91 -2.22 15.46
CA GLY A 133 -8.34 -1.74 14.16
C GLY A 133 -9.59 -2.37 13.56
N VAL A 134 -9.83 -2.03 12.30
CA VAL A 134 -10.88 -2.60 11.45
C VAL A 134 -10.23 -3.55 10.45
N TYR A 135 -10.74 -4.78 10.37
CA TYR A 135 -10.19 -5.84 9.52
C TYR A 135 -11.19 -6.31 8.47
N PHE A 136 -10.68 -6.68 7.30
CA PHE A 136 -11.46 -7.36 6.27
C PHE A 136 -11.58 -8.85 6.60
N ASN A 137 -12.82 -9.36 6.58
CA ASN A 137 -13.14 -10.78 6.79
C ASN A 137 -13.11 -11.51 5.46
N THR A 138 -12.00 -12.13 5.13
CA THR A 138 -11.80 -12.84 3.86
C THR A 138 -12.68 -14.07 3.70
N ALA A 139 -13.14 -14.69 4.80
CA ALA A 139 -14.03 -15.84 4.77
C ALA A 139 -15.42 -15.49 4.20
N LYS A 140 -15.85 -14.23 4.30
CA LYS A 140 -17.11 -13.76 3.73
C LYS A 140 -17.05 -13.52 2.21
N PHE A 141 -15.86 -13.45 1.62
CA PHE A 141 -15.66 -13.30 0.19
C PHE A 141 -15.27 -14.64 -0.45
N LYS A 142 -16.25 -15.32 -1.04
CA LYS A 142 -16.07 -16.70 -1.55
C LYS A 142 -14.94 -16.84 -2.57
N ASP A 143 -14.75 -15.83 -3.41
CA ASP A 143 -13.74 -15.80 -4.48
C ASP A 143 -12.40 -15.19 -4.03
N TYR A 144 -12.19 -14.99 -2.72
CA TYR A 144 -10.93 -14.43 -2.22
C TYR A 144 -9.73 -15.30 -2.63
N GLY A 145 -8.76 -14.67 -3.29
CA GLY A 145 -7.56 -15.35 -3.78
C GLY A 145 -7.68 -15.97 -5.17
N ARG A 146 -8.86 -16.00 -5.81
CA ARG A 146 -9.05 -16.61 -7.14
C ARG A 146 -8.17 -15.97 -8.20
N LEU A 147 -8.09 -14.63 -8.25
CA LEU A 147 -7.29 -13.92 -9.25
C LEU A 147 -5.79 -14.18 -9.10
N ALA A 148 -5.31 -14.26 -7.87
CA ALA A 148 -3.91 -14.53 -7.55
C ALA A 148 -3.59 -16.05 -7.45
N GLN A 149 -4.57 -16.92 -7.71
CA GLN A 149 -4.47 -18.37 -7.56
C GLN A 149 -3.91 -18.81 -6.20
N LEU A 150 -4.31 -18.09 -5.14
CA LEU A 150 -3.85 -18.39 -3.80
C LEU A 150 -4.40 -19.74 -3.34
N LYS A 151 -3.51 -20.68 -3.08
CA LYS A 151 -3.86 -21.95 -2.42
C LYS A 151 -3.92 -21.68 -0.92
N LYS A 152 -5.14 -21.68 -0.36
CA LYS A 152 -5.37 -21.41 1.08
C LYS A 152 -4.55 -22.33 2.00
N GLU A 153 -4.28 -23.52 1.55
CA GLU A 153 -3.48 -24.55 2.24
C GLU A 153 -2.00 -24.15 2.42
N ASN A 154 -1.48 -23.29 1.51
CA ASN A 154 -0.09 -22.82 1.55
C ASN A 154 0.10 -21.53 2.39
N ILE A 155 -0.98 -20.96 2.90
CA ILE A 155 -0.91 -19.79 3.79
C ILE A 155 -0.72 -20.30 5.20
N ILE A 156 0.54 -20.67 5.51
CA ILE A 156 0.91 -21.13 6.84
C ILE A 156 0.85 -19.94 7.79
N ALA A 157 -0.05 -20.02 8.76
CA ALA A 157 -0.11 -19.08 9.87
C ALA A 157 1.26 -18.98 10.55
N GLY A 158 1.72 -17.77 10.81
CA GLY A 158 2.90 -17.53 11.64
C GLY A 158 4.25 -17.47 10.95
N LYS A 159 4.38 -17.73 9.64
CA LYS A 159 5.67 -17.58 8.95
C LYS A 159 6.05 -16.13 8.64
N ARG A 160 5.07 -15.21 8.55
CA ARG A 160 5.31 -13.77 8.34
C ARG A 160 4.47 -12.86 9.23
N VAL A 161 3.34 -13.32 9.75
CA VAL A 161 2.39 -12.49 10.49
C VAL A 161 1.85 -13.24 11.71
N ALA A 162 2.04 -12.71 12.90
CA ALA A 162 1.35 -13.19 14.10
C ALA A 162 -0.16 -13.05 13.89
N LEU A 163 -0.95 -14.05 14.30
CA LEU A 163 -2.39 -14.05 14.10
C LEU A 163 -3.07 -12.83 14.77
N GLY A 164 -2.49 -12.37 15.90
CA GLY A 164 -3.05 -11.26 16.66
C GLY A 164 -4.53 -11.51 16.96
N GLU A 165 -5.36 -10.47 16.79
CA GLU A 165 -6.82 -10.56 16.95
C GLU A 165 -7.56 -10.95 15.65
N LYS A 166 -6.83 -11.38 14.60
CA LYS A 166 -7.43 -11.79 13.31
C LYS A 166 -8.25 -13.07 13.48
N LYS A 167 -9.42 -13.11 12.85
CA LYS A 167 -10.30 -14.30 12.84
C LYS A 167 -9.75 -15.41 11.93
N HIS A 168 -9.12 -15.01 10.82
CA HIS A 168 -8.54 -15.92 9.83
C HIS A 168 -7.16 -15.44 9.40
N ASN A 169 -6.27 -16.38 9.05
CA ASN A 169 -4.90 -16.07 8.62
C ASN A 169 -4.80 -15.14 7.40
N THR A 170 -5.83 -15.17 6.56
CA THR A 170 -5.91 -14.35 5.35
C THR A 170 -6.51 -12.97 5.57
N ASP A 171 -7.09 -12.72 6.76
CA ASP A 171 -7.66 -11.42 7.08
C ASP A 171 -6.56 -10.35 7.18
N PHE A 172 -6.89 -9.12 6.84
CA PHE A 172 -5.94 -8.02 6.83
C PHE A 172 -6.56 -6.73 7.35
N ALA A 173 -5.71 -5.88 7.93
CA ALA A 173 -6.15 -4.60 8.45
C ALA A 173 -6.54 -3.65 7.31
N LEU A 174 -7.70 -3.02 7.45
CA LEU A 174 -8.16 -1.93 6.60
C LEU A 174 -7.84 -0.57 7.23
N TRP A 175 -7.94 -0.50 8.56
CA TRP A 175 -7.67 0.70 9.34
C TRP A 175 -7.11 0.31 10.71
N LYS A 176 -6.00 0.91 11.11
CA LYS A 176 -5.40 0.66 12.42
C LYS A 176 -5.69 1.83 13.36
N PHE A 177 -6.07 1.52 14.58
CA PHE A 177 -6.26 2.53 15.62
C PHE A 177 -4.94 2.93 16.24
N SER A 178 -4.84 4.18 16.69
CA SER A 178 -3.76 4.60 17.58
C SER A 178 -4.05 4.10 18.99
N GLU A 179 -3.01 3.65 19.70
CA GLU A 179 -3.15 3.21 21.10
C GLU A 179 -3.70 4.33 21.99
N LYS A 180 -3.31 5.57 21.71
CA LYS A 180 -3.83 6.77 22.36
C LYS A 180 -3.99 7.88 21.32
N PRO A 181 -5.07 8.68 21.38
CA PRO A 181 -5.23 9.86 20.53
C PRO A 181 -4.04 10.82 20.69
N GLY A 182 -3.55 11.35 19.56
CA GLY A 182 -2.42 12.28 19.52
C GLY A 182 -1.05 11.63 19.66
N LEU A 183 -0.96 10.30 19.68
CA LEU A 183 0.31 9.58 19.76
C LEU A 183 1.10 9.67 18.45
N ARG A 184 0.40 9.67 17.31
CA ARG A 184 1.01 9.69 15.98
C ARG A 184 0.91 11.08 15.37
N GLN A 185 1.90 11.45 14.55
CA GLN A 185 1.88 12.73 13.82
C GLN A 185 0.76 12.76 12.76
N GLN A 186 0.34 11.59 12.28
CA GLN A 186 -0.68 11.44 11.23
C GLN A 186 -1.84 10.58 11.77
N GLU A 187 -2.89 11.24 12.22
CA GLU A 187 -4.11 10.62 12.75
C GLU A 187 -5.34 11.29 12.14
N TRP A 188 -6.39 10.50 11.92
CA TRP A 188 -7.66 10.98 11.40
C TRP A 188 -8.82 10.35 12.16
N PRO A 189 -9.89 11.12 12.46
CA PRO A 189 -11.12 10.55 12.97
C PRO A 189 -11.78 9.66 11.91
N SER A 190 -12.20 8.47 12.33
CA SER A 190 -12.77 7.46 11.43
C SER A 190 -13.95 6.72 12.05
#